data_ee8f91f38d7c9e4ad2b943b0d061aeae
#
_entry.id   ee8f91f38d7c9e4ad2b943b0d061aeae
#
_cell.length_a   1.000
_cell.length_b   1.000
_cell.length_c   1.000
_cell.angle_alpha   90.00
_cell.angle_beta   90.00
_cell.angle_gamma   90.00
#
_symmetry.space_group_name_H-M   'P 1'
#
loop_
_entity.id
_entity.type
_entity.pdbx_description
1 polymer ?
#
loop_
_entity_poly.entity_id
_entity_poly.type
_entity_poly.pdbx_seq_one_letter_code
_entity_poly.pdbx_strand_id
1 'polypeptide(L)'
;MKKTELKRTTFKHIESEIYSYHDYKKRIKEVRDEIINGKRDYDENVGQGANSVREPGRPTEKMAIMLVTDKKLQHYENVISAVDRAFSLLNEDQQKVISVRYWGDRHLNWEGVAMKCNVHRNTALKYRKQFVNLVANFLGWE
;
A
#
# COMPACT_ATOMS: atom_id res chain seq x y z
N MET A 1 -19.81 -14.02 19.36
CA MET A 1 -18.90 -14.35 18.27
C MET A 1 -17.46 -14.17 18.73
N LYS A 2 -16.72 -15.24 18.72
CA LYS A 2 -15.28 -15.14 18.98
C LYS A 2 -14.60 -14.47 17.79
N LYS A 3 -14.08 -13.28 18.01
CA LYS A 3 -13.20 -12.67 17.02
C LYS A 3 -11.95 -13.54 16.92
N THR A 4 -11.74 -14.12 15.76
CA THR A 4 -10.52 -14.89 15.49
C THR A 4 -9.34 -13.93 15.56
N GLU A 5 -8.42 -14.16 16.48
CA GLU A 5 -7.21 -13.36 16.52
C GLU A 5 -6.36 -13.65 15.27
N LEU A 6 -5.80 -12.60 14.70
CA LEU A 6 -4.89 -12.74 13.58
C LEU A 6 -3.64 -13.49 14.00
N LYS A 7 -3.16 -14.36 13.12
CA LYS A 7 -1.86 -14.98 13.31
C LYS A 7 -0.79 -13.89 13.39
N ARG A 8 0.22 -14.12 14.21
CA ARG A 8 1.33 -13.18 14.40
C ARG A 8 2.00 -12.80 13.09
N THR A 9 2.20 -13.75 12.20
CA THR A 9 2.79 -13.53 10.88
C THR A 9 1.89 -12.64 10.01
N THR A 10 0.59 -12.90 10.02
CA THR A 10 -0.40 -12.10 9.29
C THR A 10 -0.43 -10.67 9.83
N PHE A 11 -0.44 -10.52 11.14
CA PHE A 11 -0.43 -9.20 11.78
C PHE A 11 0.78 -8.37 11.33
N LYS A 12 1.97 -8.95 11.38
CA LYS A 12 3.20 -8.29 10.95
C LYS A 12 3.19 -7.96 9.47
N HIS A 13 2.63 -8.84 8.67
CA HIS A 13 2.52 -8.61 7.22
C HIS A 13 1.62 -7.41 6.93
N ILE A 14 0.48 -7.32 7.62
CA ILE A 14 -0.43 -6.19 7.48
C ILE A 14 0.25 -4.90 7.94
N GLU A 15 0.98 -4.92 9.04
CA GLU A 15 1.75 -3.74 9.49
C GLU A 15 2.75 -3.30 8.43
N SER A 16 3.42 -4.24 7.78
CA SER A 16 4.34 -3.97 6.67
C SER A 16 3.62 -3.22 5.53
N GLU A 17 2.42 -3.66 5.19
CA GLU A 17 1.60 -2.99 4.17
C GLU A 17 1.18 -1.59 4.61
N ILE A 18 0.83 -1.40 5.86
CA ILE A 18 0.47 -0.09 6.41
C ILE A 18 1.66 0.87 6.33
N TYR A 19 2.86 0.41 6.66
CA TYR A 19 4.08 1.22 6.52
C TYR A 19 4.32 1.65 5.07
N SER A 20 3.94 0.81 4.12
CA SER A 20 4.16 1.04 2.70
C SER A 20 3.08 1.90 2.04
N TYR A 21 2.07 2.33 2.78
CA TYR A 21 0.90 3.06 2.26
C TYR A 21 1.29 4.26 1.38
N HIS A 22 2.13 5.15 1.88
CA HIS A 22 2.56 6.33 1.12
C HIS A 22 3.47 5.95 -0.06
N ASP A 23 4.32 4.95 0.13
CA ASP A 23 5.18 4.44 -0.95
C ASP A 23 4.34 3.85 -2.09
N TYR A 24 3.26 3.15 -1.77
CA TYR A 24 2.36 2.60 -2.78
C TYR A 24 1.67 3.69 -3.59
N LYS A 25 1.24 4.78 -2.96
CA LYS A 25 0.69 5.94 -3.68
C LYS A 25 1.70 6.52 -4.66
N LYS A 26 2.93 6.65 -4.22
CA LYS A 26 4.03 7.15 -5.06
C LYS A 26 4.31 6.22 -6.23
N ARG A 27 4.37 4.92 -5.98
CA ARG A 27 4.61 3.91 -7.02
C ARG A 27 3.52 3.86 -8.07
N ILE A 28 2.26 3.99 -7.67
CA ILE A 28 1.13 4.06 -8.59
C ILE A 28 1.32 5.25 -9.54
N LYS A 29 1.66 6.41 -9.00
CA LYS A 29 1.90 7.60 -9.79
C LYS A 29 3.06 7.41 -10.77
N GLU A 30 4.18 6.86 -10.30
CA GLU A 30 5.36 6.58 -11.13
C GLU A 30 5.04 5.63 -12.28
N VAL A 31 4.30 4.55 -12.01
CA VAL A 31 3.93 3.57 -13.04
C VAL A 31 3.00 4.21 -14.07
N ARG A 32 2.04 5.03 -13.63
CA ARG A 32 1.15 5.75 -14.55
C ARG A 32 1.93 6.70 -15.44
N ASP A 33 2.88 7.44 -14.86
CA ASP A 33 3.76 8.35 -15.60
C ASP A 33 4.62 7.59 -16.62
N GLU A 34 5.17 6.45 -16.22
CA GLU A 34 5.95 5.58 -17.13
C GLU A 34 5.11 5.06 -18.30
N ILE A 35 3.88 4.63 -18.03
CA ILE A 35 2.96 4.17 -19.07
C ILE A 35 2.68 5.30 -20.06
N ILE A 36 2.40 6.50 -19.55
CA ILE A 36 2.14 7.68 -20.39
C ILE A 36 3.38 8.04 -21.21
N ASN A 37 4.55 8.09 -20.57
CA ASN A 37 5.80 8.42 -21.25
C ASN A 37 6.23 7.31 -22.22
N GLY A 38 6.12 6.06 -21.82
CA GLY A 38 6.41 4.92 -22.69
C GLY A 38 5.49 4.86 -23.89
N LYS A 39 4.24 5.26 -23.73
CA LYS A 39 3.29 5.34 -24.83
C LYS A 39 3.64 6.47 -25.80
N ARG A 40 4.15 7.60 -25.27
CA ARG A 40 4.65 8.70 -26.12
C ARG A 40 5.89 8.29 -26.88
N ASP A 41 6.85 7.68 -26.23
CA ASP A 41 8.07 7.18 -26.86
C ASP A 41 7.75 6.15 -27.94
N TYR A 42 6.76 5.31 -27.70
CA TYR A 42 6.29 4.34 -28.68
C TYR A 42 5.66 5.02 -29.89
N ASP A 43 4.83 6.02 -29.68
CA ASP A 43 4.16 6.78 -30.74
C ASP A 43 5.16 7.60 -31.58
N GLU A 44 6.17 8.18 -30.95
CA GLU A 44 7.24 8.88 -31.63
C GLU A 44 8.10 7.93 -32.47
N ASN A 45 8.32 6.73 -31.98
CA ASN A 45 9.11 5.72 -32.68
C ASN A 45 8.34 4.98 -33.78
N VAL A 46 7.03 5.05 -33.79
CA VAL A 46 6.20 4.37 -34.78
C VAL A 46 6.48 4.90 -36.18
N GLY A 47 6.77 6.19 -36.36
CA GLY A 47 7.14 6.78 -37.65
C GLY A 47 8.51 6.37 -38.13
N GLN A 48 9.43 6.07 -37.25
CA GLN A 48 10.80 5.65 -37.57
C GLN A 48 10.98 4.15 -37.54
N GLY A 49 10.11 3.46 -36.81
CA GLY A 49 10.19 2.03 -36.62
C GLY A 49 9.32 1.19 -37.51
N ALA A 50 8.75 1.78 -38.57
CA ALA A 50 7.91 1.03 -39.52
C ALA A 50 8.65 -0.15 -40.15
N ASN A 51 9.96 -0.08 -40.14
CA ASN A 51 10.83 -1.13 -40.67
C ASN A 51 11.53 -1.93 -39.58
N SER A 52 11.33 -1.59 -38.30
CA SER A 52 11.90 -2.38 -37.24
C SER A 52 11.25 -3.74 -37.24
N VAL A 53 12.08 -4.74 -37.44
CA VAL A 53 11.67 -6.12 -37.41
C VAL A 53 10.89 -6.37 -36.14
N ARG A 54 9.63 -6.67 -36.28
CA ARG A 54 8.82 -7.14 -35.20
C ARG A 54 9.35 -8.49 -34.77
N GLU A 55 10.14 -8.53 -33.73
CA GLU A 55 10.60 -9.79 -33.20
C GLU A 55 9.40 -10.61 -32.72
N PRO A 56 9.26 -11.86 -33.22
CA PRO A 56 8.20 -12.75 -32.80
C PRO A 56 8.36 -13.01 -31.28
N GLY A 57 7.48 -12.65 -30.47
CA GLY A 57 7.54 -12.84 -29.01
C GLY A 57 7.48 -11.57 -28.19
N ARG A 58 7.85 -10.42 -28.74
CA ARG A 58 7.74 -9.14 -28.05
C ARG A 58 6.32 -8.81 -27.61
N PRO A 59 5.26 -9.07 -28.42
CA PRO A 59 3.89 -8.85 -27.95
C PRO A 59 3.53 -9.67 -26.73
N THR A 60 4.02 -10.91 -26.65
CA THR A 60 3.76 -11.79 -25.51
C THR A 60 4.48 -11.31 -24.26
N GLU A 61 5.74 -10.87 -24.41
CA GLU A 61 6.51 -10.31 -23.30
C GLU A 61 5.88 -9.02 -22.79
N LYS A 62 5.45 -8.13 -23.68
CA LYS A 62 4.75 -6.90 -23.30
C LYS A 62 3.46 -7.20 -22.57
N MET A 63 2.67 -8.16 -23.05
CA MET A 63 1.46 -8.59 -22.35
C MET A 63 1.75 -9.15 -20.96
N ALA A 64 2.79 -9.96 -20.85
CA ALA A 64 3.19 -10.52 -19.55
C ALA A 64 3.60 -9.42 -18.58
N ILE A 65 4.39 -8.44 -19.03
CA ILE A 65 4.81 -7.30 -18.22
C ILE A 65 3.59 -6.47 -17.82
N MET A 66 2.68 -6.20 -18.73
CA MET A 66 1.45 -5.45 -18.44
C MET A 66 0.58 -6.17 -17.40
N LEU A 67 0.41 -7.48 -17.53
CA LEU A 67 -0.36 -8.27 -16.57
C LEU A 67 0.25 -8.25 -15.18
N VAL A 68 1.57 -8.38 -15.09
CA VAL A 68 2.29 -8.31 -13.82
C VAL A 68 2.16 -6.91 -13.20
N THR A 69 2.32 -5.87 -14.02
CA THR A 69 2.19 -4.48 -13.61
C THR A 69 0.77 -4.20 -13.10
N ASP A 70 -0.25 -4.66 -13.83
CA ASP A 70 -1.65 -4.51 -13.42
C ASP A 70 -1.93 -5.18 -12.08
N LYS A 71 -1.39 -6.37 -11.85
CA LYS A 71 -1.54 -7.07 -10.57
C LYS A 71 -0.90 -6.31 -9.43
N LYS A 72 0.29 -5.74 -9.65
CA LYS A 72 0.97 -4.92 -8.65
C LYS A 72 0.17 -3.67 -8.33
N LEU A 73 -0.29 -2.96 -9.35
CA LEU A 73 -1.14 -1.77 -9.19
C LEU A 73 -2.41 -2.11 -8.43
N GLN A 74 -3.05 -3.20 -8.77
CA GLN A 74 -4.26 -3.65 -8.08
C GLN A 74 -3.98 -3.94 -6.61
N HIS A 75 -2.86 -4.59 -6.32
CA HIS A 75 -2.45 -4.83 -4.92
C HIS A 75 -2.26 -3.52 -4.16
N TYR A 76 -1.53 -2.56 -4.75
CA TYR A 76 -1.30 -1.26 -4.11
C TYR A 76 -2.62 -0.52 -3.87
N GLU A 77 -3.51 -0.52 -4.86
CA GLU A 77 -4.82 0.13 -4.75
C GLU A 77 -5.70 -0.53 -3.69
N ASN A 78 -5.66 -1.86 -3.59
CA ASN A 78 -6.40 -2.60 -2.57
C ASN A 78 -5.91 -2.25 -1.17
N VAL A 79 -4.59 -2.18 -0.97
CA VAL A 79 -4.01 -1.80 0.32
C VAL A 79 -4.38 -0.36 0.68
N ILE A 80 -4.23 0.56 -0.26
CA ILE A 80 -4.58 1.98 -0.05
C ILE A 80 -6.05 2.11 0.33
N SER A 81 -6.94 1.44 -0.38
CA SER A 81 -8.37 1.47 -0.10
C SER A 81 -8.68 0.91 1.29
N ALA A 82 -8.06 -0.22 1.66
CA ALA A 82 -8.26 -0.83 2.97
C ALA A 82 -7.79 0.07 4.10
N VAL A 83 -6.61 0.67 3.94
CA VAL A 83 -6.05 1.60 4.93
C VAL A 83 -6.91 2.85 5.06
N ASP A 84 -7.33 3.44 3.95
CA ASP A 84 -8.19 4.63 3.96
C ASP A 84 -9.52 4.36 4.66
N ARG A 85 -10.15 3.24 4.36
CA ARG A 85 -11.42 2.85 5.00
C ARG A 85 -11.27 2.61 6.49
N ALA A 86 -10.24 1.87 6.87
CA ALA A 86 -9.96 1.59 8.27
C ALA A 86 -9.68 2.89 9.03
N PHE A 87 -8.87 3.76 8.47
CA PHE A 87 -8.51 5.04 9.09
C PHE A 87 -9.73 5.94 9.27
N SER A 88 -10.63 5.96 8.31
CA SER A 88 -11.86 6.78 8.38
C SER A 88 -12.80 6.34 9.50
N LEU A 89 -12.72 5.10 9.95
CA LEU A 89 -13.54 4.58 11.05
C LEU A 89 -12.96 4.91 12.43
N LEU A 90 -11.74 5.42 12.48
CA LEU A 90 -11.09 5.77 13.74
C LEU A 90 -11.52 7.17 14.21
N ASN A 91 -11.54 7.37 15.53
CA ASN A 91 -11.70 8.71 16.08
C ASN A 91 -10.38 9.50 15.99
N GLU A 92 -10.40 10.79 16.33
CA GLU A 92 -9.23 11.66 16.22
C GLU A 92 -8.03 11.16 17.02
N ASP A 93 -8.25 10.67 18.24
CA ASP A 93 -7.17 10.17 19.09
C ASP A 93 -6.51 8.93 18.49
N GLN A 94 -7.32 8.01 17.99
CA GLN A 94 -6.83 6.81 17.31
C GLN A 94 -6.06 7.17 16.05
N GLN A 95 -6.61 8.07 15.22
CA GLN A 95 -5.95 8.53 14.00
C GLN A 95 -4.59 9.15 14.29
N LYS A 96 -4.50 9.94 15.35
CA LYS A 96 -3.24 10.56 15.75
C LYS A 96 -2.18 9.53 16.11
N VAL A 97 -2.54 8.53 16.90
CA VAL A 97 -1.61 7.45 17.29
C VAL A 97 -1.13 6.70 16.05
N ILE A 98 -2.03 6.32 15.17
CA ILE A 98 -1.69 5.60 13.95
C ILE A 98 -0.78 6.43 13.04
N SER A 99 -1.12 7.69 12.83
CA SER A 99 -0.32 8.60 11.99
C SER A 99 1.09 8.77 12.54
N VAL A 100 1.21 8.98 13.83
CA VAL A 100 2.52 9.16 14.48
C VAL A 100 3.35 7.89 14.39
N ARG A 101 2.73 6.73 14.61
CA ARG A 101 3.48 5.46 14.62
C ARG A 101 3.91 5.01 13.24
N TYR A 102 3.00 4.98 12.28
CA TYR A 102 3.26 4.37 10.97
C TYR A 102 3.81 5.36 9.95
N TRP A 103 3.41 6.61 10.03
CA TRP A 103 3.73 7.61 9.00
C TRP A 103 4.47 8.83 9.53
N GLY A 104 4.75 8.84 10.83
CA GLY A 104 5.53 9.90 11.47
C GLY A 104 6.99 9.53 11.62
N ASP A 105 7.60 9.94 12.73
CA ASP A 105 8.98 9.62 13.05
C ASP A 105 9.12 8.13 13.39
N ARG A 106 9.84 7.41 12.54
CA ARG A 106 10.06 5.96 12.67
C ARG A 106 10.97 5.58 13.85
N HIS A 107 11.61 6.54 14.48
CA HIS A 107 12.49 6.27 15.60
C HIS A 107 11.74 6.14 16.94
N LEU A 108 10.46 6.47 16.94
CA LEU A 108 9.66 6.38 18.16
C LEU A 108 9.20 4.93 18.41
N ASN A 109 9.50 4.43 19.61
CA ASN A 109 8.89 3.19 20.08
C ASN A 109 7.46 3.49 20.59
N TRP A 110 6.75 2.46 21.04
CA TRP A 110 5.36 2.65 21.47
C TRP A 110 5.22 3.57 22.67
N GLU A 111 6.21 3.61 23.56
CA GLU A 111 6.23 4.55 24.68
C GLU A 111 6.37 5.98 24.17
N GLY A 112 7.25 6.22 23.23
CA GLY A 112 7.43 7.54 22.61
C GLY A 112 6.17 7.99 21.85
N VAL A 113 5.54 7.09 21.13
CA VAL A 113 4.27 7.38 20.43
C VAL A 113 3.19 7.77 21.44
N ALA A 114 3.04 7.00 22.51
CA ALA A 114 2.06 7.25 23.56
C ALA A 114 2.28 8.61 24.22
N MET A 115 3.53 8.94 24.53
CA MET A 115 3.88 10.25 25.10
C MET A 115 3.53 11.39 24.16
N LYS A 116 3.87 11.26 22.88
CA LYS A 116 3.60 12.29 21.89
C LYS A 116 2.09 12.50 21.68
N CYS A 117 1.31 11.45 21.80
CA CYS A 117 -0.15 11.50 21.63
C CYS A 117 -0.93 11.73 22.91
N ASN A 118 -0.25 11.86 24.05
CA ASN A 118 -0.90 12.04 25.35
C ASN A 118 -1.86 10.91 25.73
N VAL A 119 -1.47 9.67 25.42
CA VAL A 119 -2.23 8.48 25.80
C VAL A 119 -1.34 7.51 26.56
N HIS A 120 -1.94 6.58 27.27
CA HIS A 120 -1.20 5.52 27.92
C HIS A 120 -0.66 4.53 26.87
N ARG A 121 0.50 3.93 27.14
CA ARG A 121 1.11 2.95 26.25
C ARG A 121 0.13 1.82 25.89
N ASN A 122 -0.59 1.30 26.86
CA ASN A 122 -1.57 0.22 26.63
C ASN A 122 -2.71 0.67 25.72
N THR A 123 -3.11 1.93 25.82
CA THR A 123 -4.12 2.53 24.94
C THR A 123 -3.60 2.62 23.51
N ALA A 124 -2.36 3.06 23.33
CA ALA A 124 -1.73 3.12 22.01
C ALA A 124 -1.65 1.74 21.36
N LEU A 125 -1.26 0.71 22.13
CA LEU A 125 -1.20 -0.67 21.64
C LEU A 125 -2.59 -1.23 21.31
N LYS A 126 -3.61 -0.84 22.07
CA LYS A 126 -5.00 -1.20 21.77
C LYS A 126 -5.45 -0.60 20.43
N TYR A 127 -5.14 0.66 20.20
CA TYR A 127 -5.45 1.35 18.94
C TYR A 127 -4.72 0.69 17.75
N ARG A 128 -3.47 0.31 17.96
CA ARG A 128 -2.71 -0.47 16.96
C ARG A 128 -3.46 -1.74 16.56
N LYS A 129 -3.84 -2.54 17.54
CA LYS A 129 -4.52 -3.81 17.31
C LYS A 129 -5.85 -3.60 16.59
N GLN A 130 -6.63 -2.61 17.01
CA GLN A 130 -7.90 -2.27 16.39
C GLN A 130 -7.71 -1.87 14.91
N PHE A 131 -6.75 -1.02 14.63
CA PHE A 131 -6.48 -0.55 13.28
C PHE A 131 -6.01 -1.69 12.36
N VAL A 132 -5.04 -2.48 12.82
CA VAL A 132 -4.53 -3.63 12.04
C VAL A 132 -5.64 -4.61 11.73
N ASN A 133 -6.52 -4.90 12.71
CA ASN A 133 -7.66 -5.79 12.50
C ASN A 133 -8.65 -5.23 11.48
N LEU A 134 -8.91 -3.92 11.51
CA LEU A 134 -9.78 -3.28 10.52
C LEU A 134 -9.19 -3.39 9.11
N VAL A 135 -7.90 -3.11 8.97
CA VAL A 135 -7.22 -3.24 7.67
C VAL A 135 -7.29 -4.68 7.18
N ALA A 136 -7.04 -5.65 8.07
CA ALA A 136 -7.14 -7.07 7.73
C ALA A 136 -8.52 -7.44 7.21
N ASN A 137 -9.57 -6.96 7.89
CA ASN A 137 -10.94 -7.22 7.47
C ASN A 137 -11.25 -6.66 6.08
N PHE A 138 -10.81 -5.43 5.81
CA PHE A 138 -11.01 -4.82 4.49
C PHE A 138 -10.19 -5.47 3.39
N LEU A 139 -9.04 -6.06 3.73
CA LEU A 139 -8.23 -6.83 2.79
C LEU A 139 -8.75 -8.27 2.60
N GLY A 140 -9.59 -8.74 3.51
CA GLY A 140 -10.03 -10.13 3.51
C GLY A 140 -8.98 -11.10 4.03
N TRP A 141 -8.00 -10.62 4.79
CA TRP A 141 -6.93 -11.43 5.37
C TRP A 141 -7.29 -11.78 6.81
N GLU A 142 -7.66 -13.00 7.03
CA GLU A 142 -7.97 -13.51 8.38
C GLU A 142 -6.92 -14.49 8.88
#